data_ea6475f2a68c801bdbe77ae6c7eea628
#
_entry.id   ea6475f2a68c801bdbe77ae6c7eea628
#
_cell.length_a   1.000
_cell.length_b   1.000
_cell.length_c   1.000
_cell.angle_alpha   90.00
_cell.angle_beta   90.00
_cell.angle_gamma   90.00
#
_symmetry.space_group_name_H-M   'P 1'
#
loop_
_entity.id
_entity.type
_entity.pdbx_description
1 polymer ?
#
loop_
_entity_poly.entity_id
_entity_poly.type
_entity_poly.pdbx_seq_one_letter_code
_entity_poly.pdbx_strand_id
1 'polypeptide(L)'
;MIRSFVLNKYLSKEFSKIVFITILIFFSLGFIMNIYEEMNYFKDINPGIYIPLLLTTLIVPSFLYNMLPFIILISGIWFFLKIRKSDEITAMKVSGMSNFSVILIPSLLSILIGIFFVTSVNPITSALVKKYEIIKGSYDRDKDYLAAITKNGIWIKEKNNNKNNIIRSSYLKDQYLMDVTIYEYDKDNNFAKRIEAQSANISTLNWNLKNVKVIDIDGKILSDNVDNISYVSIYDLDRIKTLYSNLNTISFWKIGSEIRLLEERGYSTRQVETKLQRSLAFPFFLLAMVLLSGVFTLGTNLKENNFAYIFFGIISCVLIYFFNDFSAALGRTEKLAVEIAVWMPILIIFIFSTVGIIYANQK
;
A
#
# COMPACT_ATOMS: atom_id res chain seq x y z
N MET A 1 -8.02 -13.71 -40.97
CA MET A 1 -8.31 -13.95 -39.54
C MET A 1 -9.62 -13.22 -39.18
N ILE A 2 -10.76 -13.88 -39.35
CA ILE A 2 -12.09 -13.28 -39.07
C ILE A 2 -12.28 -13.35 -37.58
N ARG A 3 -11.93 -12.26 -36.89
CA ARG A 3 -12.29 -12.08 -35.47
C ARG A 3 -13.79 -11.91 -35.39
N SER A 4 -14.52 -12.93 -34.98
CA SER A 4 -15.95 -12.82 -34.74
C SER A 4 -16.16 -11.81 -33.60
N PHE A 5 -16.68 -10.61 -33.94
CA PHE A 5 -17.04 -9.56 -32.98
C PHE A 5 -17.97 -10.09 -31.87
N VAL A 6 -18.87 -11.02 -32.24
CA VAL A 6 -19.82 -11.66 -31.33
C VAL A 6 -19.08 -12.46 -30.24
N LEU A 7 -18.07 -13.25 -30.62
CA LEU A 7 -17.32 -14.08 -29.69
C LEU A 7 -16.46 -13.23 -28.74
N ASN A 8 -15.81 -12.19 -29.26
CA ASN A 8 -15.04 -11.27 -28.42
C ASN A 8 -15.95 -10.57 -27.39
N LYS A 9 -17.13 -10.13 -27.81
CA LYS A 9 -18.13 -9.53 -26.92
C LYS A 9 -18.62 -10.52 -25.86
N TYR A 10 -18.84 -11.77 -26.25
CA TYR A 10 -19.24 -12.83 -25.34
C TYR A 10 -18.18 -13.07 -24.25
N LEU A 11 -16.91 -13.33 -24.67
CA LEU A 11 -15.80 -13.58 -23.73
C LEU A 11 -15.56 -12.39 -22.80
N SER A 12 -15.64 -11.15 -23.33
CA SER A 12 -15.51 -9.94 -22.54
C SER A 12 -16.60 -9.83 -21.48
N LYS A 13 -17.86 -10.04 -21.87
CA LYS A 13 -19.01 -9.97 -20.97
C LYS A 13 -18.92 -11.04 -19.87
N GLU A 14 -18.58 -12.25 -20.24
CA GLU A 14 -18.50 -13.37 -19.31
C GLU A 14 -17.36 -13.20 -18.31
N PHE A 15 -16.16 -12.79 -18.79
CA PHE A 15 -15.04 -12.48 -17.91
C PHE A 15 -15.36 -11.33 -16.95
N SER A 16 -15.90 -10.22 -17.45
CA SER A 16 -16.27 -9.09 -16.62
C SER A 16 -17.31 -9.45 -15.56
N LYS A 17 -18.29 -10.30 -15.91
CA LYS A 17 -19.27 -10.82 -14.96
C LYS A 17 -18.65 -11.61 -13.83
N ILE A 18 -17.69 -12.50 -14.15
CA ILE A 18 -17.00 -13.33 -13.16
C ILE A 18 -16.12 -12.43 -12.27
N VAL A 19 -15.38 -11.48 -12.86
CA VAL A 19 -14.59 -10.51 -12.09
C VAL A 19 -15.46 -9.73 -11.11
N PHE A 20 -16.63 -9.24 -11.56
CA PHE A 20 -17.56 -8.53 -10.70
C PHE A 20 -18.08 -9.37 -9.53
N ILE A 21 -18.45 -10.63 -9.79
CA ILE A 21 -18.89 -11.56 -8.74
C ILE A 21 -17.76 -11.83 -7.75
N THR A 22 -16.52 -12.03 -8.24
CA THR A 22 -15.36 -12.27 -7.39
C THR A 22 -15.05 -11.03 -6.54
N ILE A 23 -15.15 -9.82 -7.10
CA ILE A 23 -15.04 -8.57 -6.33
C ILE A 23 -16.07 -8.52 -5.20
N LEU A 24 -17.33 -8.89 -5.44
CA LEU A 24 -18.37 -8.90 -4.41
C LEU A 24 -18.05 -9.91 -3.29
N ILE A 25 -17.53 -11.10 -3.64
CA ILE A 25 -17.09 -12.09 -2.64
C ILE A 25 -15.97 -11.51 -1.77
N PHE A 26 -14.93 -10.94 -2.38
CA PHE A 26 -13.82 -10.34 -1.65
C PHE A 26 -14.23 -9.10 -0.85
N PHE A 27 -15.20 -8.32 -1.37
CA PHE A 27 -15.79 -7.21 -0.64
C PHE A 27 -16.45 -7.69 0.65
N SER A 28 -17.28 -8.73 0.57
CA SER A 28 -17.96 -9.29 1.74
C SER A 28 -17.00 -9.85 2.77
N LEU A 29 -15.98 -10.60 2.32
CA LEU A 29 -14.92 -11.12 3.19
C LEU A 29 -14.11 -9.99 3.84
N GLY A 30 -13.68 -9.01 3.04
CA GLY A 30 -12.95 -7.84 3.53
C GLY A 30 -13.77 -7.02 4.52
N PHE A 31 -15.08 -6.87 4.28
CA PHE A 31 -15.96 -6.18 5.20
C PHE A 31 -16.08 -6.89 6.55
N ILE A 32 -16.28 -8.22 6.55
CA ILE A 32 -16.37 -9.03 7.77
C ILE A 32 -15.06 -8.99 8.56
N MET A 33 -13.91 -9.11 7.88
CA MET A 33 -12.60 -9.08 8.54
C MET A 33 -12.32 -7.72 9.17
N ASN A 34 -12.52 -6.64 8.41
CA ASN A 34 -12.23 -5.29 8.89
C ASN A 34 -13.20 -4.85 9.99
N ILE A 35 -14.50 -5.20 9.93
CA ILE A 35 -15.43 -4.82 11.01
C ILE A 35 -15.08 -5.54 12.31
N TYR A 36 -14.63 -6.79 12.25
CA TYR A 36 -14.17 -7.51 13.43
C TYR A 36 -12.92 -6.84 14.04
N GLU A 37 -11.97 -6.44 13.21
CA GLU A 37 -10.76 -5.73 13.64
C GLU A 37 -11.10 -4.38 14.29
N GLU A 38 -11.98 -3.58 13.67
CA GLU A 38 -12.41 -2.30 14.21
C GLU A 38 -13.22 -2.45 15.50
N MET A 39 -14.09 -3.44 15.59
CA MET A 39 -14.82 -3.72 16.84
C MET A 39 -13.87 -4.12 17.99
N ASN A 40 -12.85 -4.91 17.69
CA ASN A 40 -11.83 -5.27 18.68
C ASN A 40 -11.02 -4.05 19.14
N TYR A 41 -10.62 -3.19 18.21
CA TYR A 41 -9.88 -1.95 18.52
C TYR A 41 -10.68 -1.05 19.45
N PHE A 42 -11.99 -0.91 19.20
CA PHE A 42 -12.87 -0.03 19.99
C PHE A 42 -13.51 -0.71 21.23
N LYS A 43 -13.17 -1.95 21.53
CA LYS A 43 -13.78 -2.71 22.62
C LYS A 43 -13.76 -1.99 23.97
N ASP A 44 -12.66 -1.33 24.29
CA ASP A 44 -12.48 -0.61 25.55
C ASP A 44 -12.90 0.86 25.50
N ILE A 45 -13.04 1.45 24.31
CA ILE A 45 -13.40 2.86 24.10
C ILE A 45 -14.92 3.04 24.03
N ASN A 46 -15.60 2.00 23.49
CA ASN A 46 -17.05 1.89 23.33
C ASN A 46 -17.74 3.12 22.70
N PRO A 47 -17.29 3.59 21.49
CA PRO A 47 -17.88 4.74 20.80
C PRO A 47 -19.23 4.44 20.14
N GLY A 48 -19.81 3.26 20.40
CA GLY A 48 -20.99 2.75 19.72
C GLY A 48 -20.64 2.05 18.39
N ILE A 49 -21.54 1.23 17.88
CA ILE A 49 -21.37 0.41 16.66
C ILE A 49 -21.21 1.21 15.37
N TYR A 50 -21.67 2.45 15.36
CA TYR A 50 -21.63 3.32 14.18
C TYR A 50 -20.19 3.64 13.74
N ILE A 51 -19.28 3.90 14.68
CA ILE A 51 -17.88 4.27 14.37
C ILE A 51 -17.11 3.11 13.74
N PRO A 52 -17.07 1.88 14.31
CA PRO A 52 -16.46 0.73 13.64
C PRO A 52 -17.03 0.46 12.24
N LEU A 53 -18.35 0.57 12.08
CA LEU A 53 -19.02 0.36 10.79
C LEU A 53 -18.60 1.41 9.76
N LEU A 54 -18.54 2.68 10.15
CA LEU A 54 -18.10 3.77 9.28
C LEU A 54 -16.64 3.60 8.88
N LEU A 55 -15.76 3.28 9.83
CA LEU A 55 -14.33 3.04 9.57
C LEU A 55 -14.13 1.85 8.63
N THR A 56 -14.84 0.75 8.84
CA THR A 56 -14.82 -0.40 7.94
C THR A 56 -15.22 -0.01 6.52
N THR A 57 -16.29 0.78 6.37
CA THR A 57 -16.75 1.23 5.04
C THR A 57 -15.69 2.11 4.34
N LEU A 58 -14.90 2.87 5.09
CA LEU A 58 -13.84 3.73 4.54
C LEU A 58 -12.60 2.94 4.11
N ILE A 59 -12.23 1.86 4.82
CA ILE A 59 -10.98 1.12 4.56
C ILE A 59 -11.14 -0.01 3.54
N VAL A 60 -12.34 -0.65 3.45
CA VAL A 60 -12.59 -1.80 2.57
C VAL A 60 -12.29 -1.54 1.10
N PRO A 61 -12.58 -0.38 0.49
CA PRO A 61 -12.19 -0.10 -0.89
C PRO A 61 -10.67 -0.16 -1.13
N SER A 62 -9.86 0.26 -0.16
CA SER A 62 -8.39 0.14 -0.22
C SER A 62 -7.94 -1.31 -0.11
N PHE A 63 -8.57 -2.10 0.75
CA PHE A 63 -8.35 -3.54 0.83
C PHE A 63 -8.62 -4.22 -0.52
N LEU A 64 -9.74 -3.92 -1.18
CA LEU A 64 -10.06 -4.46 -2.51
C LEU A 64 -9.04 -4.07 -3.57
N TYR A 65 -8.57 -2.81 -3.56
CA TYR A 65 -7.52 -2.35 -4.46
C TYR A 65 -6.26 -3.21 -4.34
N ASN A 66 -5.82 -3.48 -3.12
CA ASN A 66 -4.63 -4.31 -2.85
C ASN A 66 -4.85 -5.79 -3.20
N MET A 67 -6.09 -6.30 -3.06
CA MET A 67 -6.45 -7.69 -3.38
C MET A 67 -6.77 -7.91 -4.87
N LEU A 68 -6.81 -6.86 -5.69
CA LEU A 68 -7.23 -6.96 -7.08
C LEU A 68 -6.42 -7.98 -7.91
N PRO A 69 -5.08 -8.11 -7.78
CA PRO A 69 -4.32 -9.13 -8.49
C PRO A 69 -4.80 -10.57 -8.19
N PHE A 70 -5.14 -10.84 -6.93
CA PHE A 70 -5.71 -12.13 -6.50
C PHE A 70 -7.10 -12.35 -7.09
N ILE A 71 -7.94 -11.33 -7.03
CA ILE A 71 -9.28 -11.34 -7.60
C ILE A 71 -9.21 -11.67 -9.09
N ILE A 72 -8.31 -11.05 -9.83
CA ILE A 72 -8.12 -11.28 -11.26
C ILE A 72 -7.60 -12.70 -11.54
N LEU A 73 -6.65 -13.22 -10.76
CA LEU A 73 -6.17 -14.60 -10.93
C LEU A 73 -7.30 -15.62 -10.70
N ILE A 74 -8.03 -15.50 -9.58
CA ILE A 74 -9.14 -16.41 -9.25
C ILE A 74 -10.26 -16.29 -10.29
N SER A 75 -10.58 -15.07 -10.71
CA SER A 75 -11.56 -14.83 -11.77
C SER A 75 -11.15 -15.46 -13.10
N GLY A 76 -9.86 -15.37 -13.44
CA GLY A 76 -9.29 -16.01 -14.62
C GLY A 76 -9.40 -17.53 -14.57
N ILE A 77 -9.03 -18.14 -13.43
CA ILE A 77 -9.18 -19.58 -13.20
C ILE A 77 -10.64 -19.99 -13.37
N TRP A 78 -11.57 -19.29 -12.69
CA TRP A 78 -13.00 -19.60 -12.79
C TRP A 78 -13.52 -19.47 -14.22
N PHE A 79 -13.14 -18.39 -14.91
CA PHE A 79 -13.53 -18.13 -16.29
C PHE A 79 -13.06 -19.24 -17.23
N PHE A 80 -11.78 -19.61 -17.21
CA PHE A 80 -11.26 -20.66 -18.09
C PHE A 80 -11.81 -22.05 -17.75
N LEU A 81 -12.03 -22.37 -16.48
CA LEU A 81 -12.69 -23.60 -16.06
C LEU A 81 -14.14 -23.66 -16.57
N LYS A 82 -14.88 -22.55 -16.51
CA LYS A 82 -16.25 -22.48 -16.99
C LYS A 82 -16.33 -22.75 -18.48
N ILE A 83 -15.52 -22.04 -19.29
CA ILE A 83 -15.49 -22.21 -20.76
C ILE A 83 -15.05 -23.63 -21.15
N ARG A 84 -14.13 -24.22 -20.37
CA ARG A 84 -13.68 -25.59 -20.61
C ARG A 84 -14.77 -26.63 -20.32
N LYS A 85 -15.54 -26.46 -19.26
CA LYS A 85 -16.62 -27.38 -18.87
C LYS A 85 -17.81 -27.36 -19.84
N SER A 86 -18.10 -26.20 -20.43
CA SER A 86 -19.20 -26.07 -21.41
C SER A 86 -18.81 -26.50 -22.82
N ASP A 87 -17.63 -27.14 -23.01
CA ASP A 87 -17.07 -27.52 -24.32
C ASP A 87 -16.93 -26.36 -25.32
N GLU A 88 -17.09 -25.13 -24.85
CA GLU A 88 -16.96 -23.94 -25.68
C GLU A 88 -15.55 -23.75 -26.24
N ILE A 89 -14.51 -24.16 -25.46
CA ILE A 89 -13.13 -24.16 -25.97
C ILE A 89 -12.97 -25.08 -27.15
N THR A 90 -13.59 -26.27 -27.12
CA THR A 90 -13.56 -27.25 -28.24
C THR A 90 -14.24 -26.63 -29.44
N ALA A 91 -15.40 -26.05 -29.31
CA ALA A 91 -16.10 -25.36 -30.39
C ALA A 91 -15.28 -24.20 -30.97
N MET A 92 -14.60 -23.41 -30.12
CA MET A 92 -13.71 -22.32 -30.55
C MET A 92 -12.48 -22.85 -31.29
N LYS A 93 -11.89 -23.96 -30.86
CA LYS A 93 -10.77 -24.62 -31.56
C LYS A 93 -11.19 -25.16 -32.94
N VAL A 94 -12.35 -25.78 -33.05
CA VAL A 94 -12.91 -26.23 -34.31
C VAL A 94 -13.15 -25.07 -35.29
N SER A 95 -13.51 -23.88 -34.76
CA SER A 95 -13.62 -22.65 -35.56
C SER A 95 -12.25 -21.96 -35.85
N GLY A 96 -11.13 -22.62 -35.56
CA GLY A 96 -9.78 -22.14 -35.88
C GLY A 96 -9.17 -21.15 -34.85
N MET A 97 -9.74 -21.04 -33.65
CA MET A 97 -9.15 -20.21 -32.59
C MET A 97 -8.10 -21.01 -31.80
N SER A 98 -6.95 -20.35 -31.55
CA SER A 98 -5.93 -20.88 -30.63
C SER A 98 -6.27 -20.56 -29.17
N ASN A 99 -5.74 -21.35 -28.24
CA ASN A 99 -5.84 -21.06 -26.81
C ASN A 99 -5.33 -19.64 -26.50
N PHE A 100 -4.30 -19.18 -27.20
CA PHE A 100 -3.76 -17.83 -27.06
C PHE A 100 -4.82 -16.77 -27.40
N SER A 101 -5.60 -16.97 -28.46
CA SER A 101 -6.68 -16.02 -28.84
C SER A 101 -7.78 -15.93 -27.78
N VAL A 102 -8.07 -17.03 -27.10
CA VAL A 102 -9.06 -17.06 -25.99
C VAL A 102 -8.54 -16.31 -24.77
N ILE A 103 -7.24 -16.42 -24.46
CA ILE A 103 -6.61 -15.74 -23.32
C ILE A 103 -6.43 -14.23 -23.59
N LEU A 104 -6.21 -13.83 -24.84
CA LEU A 104 -5.90 -12.44 -25.20
C LEU A 104 -7.00 -11.47 -24.77
N ILE A 105 -8.27 -11.85 -24.88
CA ILE A 105 -9.40 -10.96 -24.55
C ILE A 105 -9.46 -10.65 -23.04
N PRO A 106 -9.50 -11.64 -22.13
CA PRO A 106 -9.39 -11.36 -20.69
C PRO A 106 -8.12 -10.59 -20.31
N SER A 107 -7.01 -10.86 -21.00
CA SER A 107 -5.73 -10.18 -20.79
C SER A 107 -5.81 -8.67 -21.11
N LEU A 108 -6.38 -8.32 -22.24
CA LEU A 108 -6.60 -6.90 -22.61
C LEU A 108 -7.58 -6.21 -21.64
N LEU A 109 -8.64 -6.91 -21.25
CA LEU A 109 -9.59 -6.40 -20.26
C LEU A 109 -8.93 -6.16 -18.91
N SER A 110 -8.04 -7.05 -18.47
CA SER A 110 -7.33 -6.88 -17.19
C SER A 110 -6.42 -5.64 -17.20
N ILE A 111 -5.79 -5.31 -18.33
CA ILE A 111 -5.04 -4.06 -18.49
C ILE A 111 -5.97 -2.85 -18.33
N LEU A 112 -7.12 -2.85 -19.02
CA LEU A 112 -8.10 -1.77 -18.93
C LEU A 112 -8.63 -1.61 -17.50
N ILE A 113 -8.94 -2.71 -16.82
CA ILE A 113 -9.32 -2.73 -15.41
C ILE A 113 -8.18 -2.12 -14.57
N GLY A 114 -6.94 -2.52 -14.78
CA GLY A 114 -5.78 -2.00 -14.05
C GLY A 114 -5.60 -0.50 -14.22
N ILE A 115 -5.69 0.00 -15.47
CA ILE A 115 -5.64 1.44 -15.76
C ILE A 115 -6.79 2.17 -15.04
N PHE A 116 -8.02 1.66 -15.13
CA PHE A 116 -9.18 2.24 -14.45
C PHE A 116 -8.99 2.29 -12.93
N PHE A 117 -8.47 1.22 -12.33
CA PHE A 117 -8.23 1.19 -10.90
C PHE A 117 -7.15 2.17 -10.46
N VAL A 118 -6.05 2.31 -11.20
CA VAL A 118 -4.98 3.27 -10.88
C VAL A 118 -5.44 4.71 -11.07
N THR A 119 -6.14 5.02 -12.16
CA THR A 119 -6.47 6.42 -12.51
C THR A 119 -7.71 6.94 -11.79
N SER A 120 -8.72 6.07 -11.55
CA SER A 120 -10.04 6.47 -11.02
C SER A 120 -10.30 5.94 -9.61
N VAL A 121 -10.05 4.66 -9.36
CA VAL A 121 -10.35 4.05 -8.05
C VAL A 121 -9.31 4.44 -7.00
N ASN A 122 -8.02 4.47 -7.34
CA ASN A 122 -6.95 4.81 -6.40
C ASN A 122 -7.11 6.23 -5.77
N PRO A 123 -7.44 7.30 -6.52
CA PRO A 123 -7.70 8.61 -5.90
C PRO A 123 -8.85 8.59 -4.89
N ILE A 124 -9.92 7.84 -5.18
CA ILE A 124 -11.08 7.69 -4.29
C ILE A 124 -10.65 6.94 -3.03
N THR A 125 -10.01 5.78 -3.18
CA THR A 125 -9.54 4.98 -2.05
C THR A 125 -8.56 5.73 -1.17
N SER A 126 -7.65 6.50 -1.76
CA SER A 126 -6.68 7.33 -1.01
C SER A 126 -7.36 8.41 -0.18
N ALA A 127 -8.42 9.04 -0.71
CA ALA A 127 -9.21 10.02 0.04
C ALA A 127 -9.99 9.36 1.21
N LEU A 128 -10.54 8.16 0.96
CA LEU A 128 -11.25 7.39 1.99
C LEU A 128 -10.31 6.93 3.11
N VAL A 129 -9.12 6.42 2.77
CA VAL A 129 -8.08 6.03 3.76
C VAL A 129 -7.63 7.24 4.58
N LYS A 130 -7.44 8.40 3.94
CA LYS A 130 -7.11 9.62 4.68
C LYS A 130 -8.19 10.00 5.69
N LYS A 131 -9.46 9.91 5.31
CA LYS A 131 -10.60 10.17 6.20
C LYS A 131 -10.67 9.12 7.32
N TYR A 132 -10.41 7.85 7.01
CA TYR A 132 -10.31 6.77 7.99
C TYR A 132 -9.27 7.09 9.06
N GLU A 133 -8.04 7.48 8.68
CA GLU A 133 -6.97 7.81 9.62
C GLU A 133 -7.31 9.01 10.50
N ILE A 134 -7.90 10.06 9.94
CA ILE A 134 -8.32 11.24 10.71
C ILE A 134 -9.35 10.86 11.77
N ILE A 135 -10.35 10.05 11.40
CA ILE A 135 -11.41 9.64 12.34
C ILE A 135 -10.83 8.69 13.37
N LYS A 136 -10.09 7.66 12.98
CA LYS A 136 -9.50 6.69 13.89
C LYS A 136 -8.54 7.35 14.88
N GLY A 137 -7.68 8.25 14.40
CA GLY A 137 -6.75 9.01 15.22
C GLY A 137 -7.45 9.94 16.25
N SER A 138 -8.68 10.39 15.98
CA SER A 138 -9.44 11.18 16.98
C SER A 138 -9.90 10.35 18.19
N TYR A 139 -9.93 9.02 18.06
CA TYR A 139 -10.28 8.07 19.13
C TYR A 139 -9.07 7.39 19.76
N ASP A 140 -7.86 7.70 19.26
CA ASP A 140 -6.66 7.11 19.84
C ASP A 140 -6.54 7.54 21.31
N ARG A 141 -6.40 6.56 22.22
CA ARG A 141 -6.33 6.82 23.65
C ARG A 141 -5.12 7.64 24.04
N ASP A 142 -4.06 7.51 23.28
CA ASP A 142 -2.85 8.30 23.41
C ASP A 142 -2.99 9.64 22.69
N LYS A 143 -4.02 10.44 23.05
CA LYS A 143 -4.12 11.85 22.62
C LYS A 143 -2.88 12.69 22.96
N ASP A 144 -1.99 12.14 23.75
CA ASP A 144 -0.71 12.71 24.11
C ASP A 144 0.35 12.62 23.00
N TYR A 145 0.07 11.82 21.92
CA TYR A 145 0.97 11.60 20.80
C TYR A 145 0.43 12.29 19.53
N LEU A 146 0.67 13.57 19.40
CA LEU A 146 0.38 14.28 18.16
C LEU A 146 1.70 14.60 17.48
N ALA A 147 1.97 13.92 16.38
CA ALA A 147 3.04 14.33 15.50
C ALA A 147 2.50 14.55 14.09
N ALA A 148 2.90 15.67 13.50
CA ALA A 148 2.47 16.08 12.17
C ALA A 148 3.66 16.53 11.35
N ILE A 149 3.77 16.02 10.14
CA ILE A 149 4.72 16.52 9.15
C ILE A 149 3.98 17.52 8.28
N THR A 150 4.41 18.77 8.35
CA THR A 150 3.82 19.89 7.62
C THR A 150 4.82 20.45 6.60
N LYS A 151 4.36 21.38 5.77
CA LYS A 151 5.25 22.16 4.90
C LYS A 151 6.37 22.89 5.66
N ASN A 152 6.16 23.15 6.96
CA ASN A 152 7.07 23.93 7.81
C ASN A 152 7.94 23.05 8.73
N GLY A 153 8.01 21.74 8.47
CA GLY A 153 8.80 20.77 9.23
C GLY A 153 7.97 19.72 9.98
N ILE A 154 8.67 19.02 10.86
CA ILE A 154 8.13 17.96 11.72
C ILE A 154 7.73 18.64 13.04
N TRP A 155 6.49 18.42 13.45
CA TRP A 155 5.96 18.89 14.72
C TRP A 155 5.54 17.69 15.55
N ILE A 156 6.07 17.58 16.75
CA ILE A 156 5.76 16.50 17.68
C ILE A 156 5.25 17.14 18.97
N LYS A 157 4.06 16.74 19.40
CA LYS A 157 3.56 17.05 20.75
C LYS A 157 3.72 15.80 21.58
N GLU A 158 4.43 15.88 22.68
CA GLU A 158 4.59 14.78 23.62
C GLU A 158 4.23 15.23 25.04
N LYS A 159 3.70 14.27 25.81
CA LYS A 159 3.51 14.44 27.24
C LYS A 159 4.43 13.47 27.96
N ASN A 160 5.43 14.00 28.62
CA ASN A 160 6.40 13.22 29.37
C ASN A 160 6.42 13.68 30.82
N ASN A 161 6.24 12.78 31.80
CA ASN A 161 6.25 13.07 33.23
C ASN A 161 5.35 14.26 33.63
N ASN A 162 4.13 14.32 33.11
CA ASN A 162 3.17 15.42 33.33
C ASN A 162 3.61 16.79 32.77
N LYS A 163 4.60 16.85 31.89
CA LYS A 163 4.98 18.02 31.12
C LYS A 163 4.51 17.87 29.69
N ASN A 164 3.93 18.92 29.13
CA ASN A 164 3.57 18.98 27.73
C ASN A 164 4.75 19.60 26.97
N ASN A 165 5.31 18.89 25.99
CA ASN A 165 6.40 19.41 25.18
C ASN A 165 5.95 19.50 23.73
N ILE A 166 6.35 20.55 23.03
CA ILE A 166 6.16 20.70 21.59
C ILE A 166 7.55 20.74 20.96
N ILE A 167 7.84 19.76 20.11
CA ILE A 167 9.11 19.66 19.42
C ILE A 167 8.86 20.03 17.96
N ARG A 168 9.67 20.93 17.44
CA ARG A 168 9.72 21.27 16.02
C ARG A 168 11.09 20.90 15.47
N SER A 169 11.12 20.30 14.28
CA SER A 169 12.35 20.10 13.51
C SER A 169 12.12 20.51 12.06
N SER A 170 13.13 21.02 11.39
CA SER A 170 13.04 21.39 9.98
C SER A 170 12.93 20.14 9.09
N TYR A 171 13.75 19.13 9.33
CA TYR A 171 13.74 17.87 8.58
C TYR A 171 14.47 16.74 9.31
N LEU A 172 14.24 15.50 8.88
CA LEU A 172 14.93 14.31 9.32
C LEU A 172 15.99 13.93 8.28
N LYS A 173 17.24 13.77 8.71
CA LYS A 173 18.35 13.27 7.88
C LYS A 173 18.93 12.02 8.55
N ASP A 174 18.77 10.86 7.92
CA ASP A 174 19.17 9.55 8.46
C ASP A 174 18.56 9.28 9.84
N GLN A 175 19.34 9.44 10.89
CA GLN A 175 18.95 9.28 12.29
C GLN A 175 18.96 10.60 13.08
N TYR A 176 19.14 11.74 12.39
CA TYR A 176 19.23 13.05 13.00
C TYR A 176 18.04 13.94 12.61
N LEU A 177 17.35 14.48 13.60
CA LEU A 177 16.48 15.63 13.41
C LEU A 177 17.35 16.89 13.33
N MET A 178 17.11 17.73 12.33
CA MET A 178 17.86 18.96 12.08
C MET A 178 17.05 20.18 12.48
N ASP A 179 17.75 21.21 12.98
CA ASP A 179 17.17 22.48 13.46
C ASP A 179 16.03 22.25 14.44
N VAL A 180 16.36 21.57 15.54
CA VAL A 180 15.37 21.14 16.53
C VAL A 180 15.10 22.27 17.51
N THR A 181 13.82 22.56 17.72
CA THR A 181 13.34 23.47 18.77
C THR A 181 12.36 22.72 19.66
N ILE A 182 12.64 22.65 20.95
CA ILE A 182 11.79 22.01 21.95
C ILE A 182 11.21 23.12 22.84
N TYR A 183 9.89 23.21 22.87
CA TYR A 183 9.15 24.07 23.78
C TYR A 183 8.67 23.21 24.95
N GLU A 184 9.20 23.43 26.14
CA GLU A 184 8.76 22.76 27.35
C GLU A 184 7.70 23.61 28.09
N TYR A 185 6.61 22.95 28.49
CA TYR A 185 5.55 23.54 29.28
C TYR A 185 5.46 22.82 30.65
N ASP A 186 5.05 23.55 31.68
CA ASP A 186 4.82 22.99 33.00
C ASP A 186 3.47 22.22 33.07
N LYS A 187 3.11 21.74 34.25
CA LYS A 187 1.86 21.01 34.52
C LYS A 187 0.60 21.83 34.25
N ASP A 188 0.71 23.16 34.39
CA ASP A 188 -0.36 24.12 34.21
C ASP A 188 -0.43 24.69 32.78
N ASN A 189 0.32 24.07 31.84
CA ASN A 189 0.46 24.50 30.44
C ASN A 189 1.09 25.89 30.26
N ASN A 190 1.83 26.39 31.24
CA ASN A 190 2.61 27.61 31.06
C ASN A 190 3.94 27.27 30.40
N PHE A 191 4.38 28.17 29.52
CA PHE A 191 5.69 28.03 28.85
C PHE A 191 6.82 28.10 29.91
N ALA A 192 7.69 27.09 29.95
CA ALA A 192 8.77 27.00 30.93
C ALA A 192 10.13 27.42 30.35
N LYS A 193 10.52 26.85 29.21
CA LYS A 193 11.78 27.14 28.51
C LYS A 193 11.74 26.65 27.06
N ARG A 194 12.67 27.17 26.24
CA ARG A 194 12.92 26.77 24.87
C ARG A 194 14.33 26.23 24.73
N ILE A 195 14.44 25.04 24.13
CA ILE A 195 15.72 24.39 23.82
C ILE A 195 15.86 24.41 22.32
N GLU A 196 16.89 25.01 21.79
CA GLU A 196 17.26 25.03 20.39
C GLU A 196 18.51 24.17 20.20
N ALA A 197 18.52 23.25 19.21
CA ALA A 197 19.66 22.42 18.89
C ALA A 197 19.84 22.34 17.37
N GLN A 198 21.08 22.37 16.92
CA GLN A 198 21.39 22.20 15.49
C GLN A 198 20.99 20.80 14.99
N SER A 199 21.20 19.79 15.80
CA SER A 199 20.79 18.42 15.50
C SER A 199 20.50 17.60 16.75
N ALA A 200 19.59 16.61 16.61
CA ALA A 200 19.27 15.63 17.63
C ALA A 200 19.39 14.22 17.06
N ASN A 201 20.24 13.38 17.64
CA ASN A 201 20.25 11.95 17.31
C ASN A 201 19.09 11.27 18.00
N ILE A 202 18.18 10.67 17.21
CA ILE A 202 16.93 10.06 17.64
C ILE A 202 16.91 8.53 17.52
N SER A 203 18.08 7.89 17.41
CA SER A 203 18.17 6.43 17.26
C SER A 203 17.58 5.67 18.44
N THR A 204 17.50 6.29 19.60
CA THR A 204 16.94 5.76 20.83
C THR A 204 16.00 6.80 21.46
N LEU A 205 15.22 6.38 22.47
CA LEU A 205 14.35 7.29 23.24
C LEU A 205 15.13 8.38 24.00
N ASN A 206 16.44 8.21 24.22
CA ASN A 206 17.33 9.20 24.77
C ASN A 206 18.02 9.95 23.61
N TRP A 207 17.47 11.10 23.25
CA TRP A 207 18.02 11.91 22.17
C TRP A 207 19.30 12.62 22.64
N ASN A 208 20.32 12.59 21.79
CA ASN A 208 21.54 13.36 22.03
C ASN A 208 21.52 14.62 21.17
N LEU A 209 21.37 15.78 21.84
CA LEU A 209 21.29 17.09 21.21
C LEU A 209 22.69 17.68 21.04
N LYS A 210 22.98 18.28 19.88
CA LYS A 210 24.25 18.95 19.58
C LYS A 210 24.06 20.44 19.35
N ASN A 211 25.03 21.26 19.76
CA ASN A 211 25.02 22.72 19.67
C ASN A 211 23.74 23.28 20.27
N VAL A 212 23.56 23.08 21.56
CA VAL A 212 22.32 23.38 22.27
C VAL A 212 22.36 24.76 22.86
N LYS A 213 21.29 25.52 22.64
CA LYS A 213 21.00 26.81 23.29
C LYS A 213 19.72 26.68 24.09
N VAL A 214 19.78 27.04 25.39
CA VAL A 214 18.61 27.01 26.28
C VAL A 214 18.22 28.45 26.61
N ILE A 215 16.95 28.76 26.39
CA ILE A 215 16.38 30.11 26.58
C ILE A 215 15.21 30.02 27.57
N ASP A 216 15.23 30.87 28.59
CA ASP A 216 14.19 30.96 29.62
C ASP A 216 12.99 31.79 29.15
N ILE A 217 11.93 31.83 29.97
CA ILE A 217 10.69 32.61 29.76
C ILE A 217 10.99 34.09 29.44
N ASP A 218 11.93 34.68 30.12
CA ASP A 218 12.31 36.07 29.95
C ASP A 218 13.23 36.34 28.75
N GLY A 219 13.47 35.34 27.91
CA GLY A 219 14.39 35.44 26.78
C GLY A 219 15.88 35.43 27.18
N LYS A 220 16.20 35.12 28.43
CA LYS A 220 17.55 35.06 28.95
C LYS A 220 18.21 33.74 28.54
N ILE A 221 19.39 33.80 27.99
CA ILE A 221 20.16 32.59 27.59
C ILE A 221 20.70 31.95 28.88
N LEU A 222 20.22 30.73 29.21
CA LEU A 222 20.69 29.97 30.36
C LEU A 222 21.97 29.18 30.05
N SER A 223 22.08 28.69 28.79
CA SER A 223 23.27 28.02 28.27
C SER A 223 23.37 28.25 26.78
N ASP A 224 24.60 28.39 26.26
CA ASP A 224 24.89 28.62 24.84
C ASP A 224 25.97 27.66 24.38
N ASN A 225 25.80 27.06 23.20
CA ASN A 225 26.75 26.15 22.53
C ASN A 225 27.20 24.94 23.39
N VAL A 226 26.28 24.33 24.13
CA VAL A 226 26.59 23.13 24.90
C VAL A 226 26.40 21.89 24.01
N ASP A 227 27.42 21.09 23.86
CA ASP A 227 27.36 19.82 23.15
C ASP A 227 26.90 18.70 24.08
N ASN A 228 26.17 17.72 23.47
CA ASN A 228 25.77 16.46 24.10
C ASN A 228 24.82 16.58 25.31
N ILE A 229 23.76 17.37 25.17
CA ILE A 229 22.63 17.34 26.12
C ILE A 229 21.72 16.17 25.80
N SER A 230 21.48 15.32 26.80
CA SER A 230 20.53 14.21 26.68
C SER A 230 19.09 14.74 26.93
N TYR A 231 18.18 14.42 26.00
CA TYR A 231 16.76 14.71 26.10
C TYR A 231 15.97 13.41 26.01
N VAL A 232 15.17 13.08 27.01
CA VAL A 232 14.34 11.86 27.02
C VAL A 232 13.04 12.17 26.29
N SER A 233 12.85 11.53 25.15
CA SER A 233 11.62 11.60 24.37
C SER A 233 10.92 10.22 24.37
N ILE A 234 9.63 10.23 24.11
CA ILE A 234 8.84 9.01 23.86
C ILE A 234 8.90 8.57 22.40
N TYR A 235 9.52 9.37 21.52
CA TYR A 235 9.73 9.08 20.10
C TYR A 235 11.15 8.66 19.82
N ASP A 236 11.31 7.56 19.13
CA ASP A 236 12.54 7.11 18.50
C ASP A 236 12.46 7.27 16.97
N LEU A 237 13.54 6.89 16.28
CA LEU A 237 13.62 6.98 14.82
C LEU A 237 12.49 6.20 14.12
N ASP A 238 12.16 5.01 14.62
CA ASP A 238 11.16 4.15 13.98
C ASP A 238 9.76 4.73 14.16
N ARG A 239 9.44 5.24 15.34
CA ARG A 239 8.17 5.94 15.57
C ARG A 239 8.04 7.20 14.74
N ILE A 240 9.08 8.01 14.61
CA ILE A 240 9.06 9.20 13.75
C ILE A 240 8.93 8.81 12.27
N LYS A 241 9.60 7.74 11.81
CA LYS A 241 9.43 7.24 10.44
C LYS A 241 8.02 6.74 10.16
N THR A 242 7.32 6.17 11.12
CA THR A 242 5.92 5.75 10.95
C THR A 242 4.94 6.92 10.83
N LEU A 243 5.32 8.10 11.30
CA LEU A 243 4.55 9.35 11.12
C LEU A 243 4.60 9.88 9.69
N TYR A 244 5.61 9.47 8.90
CA TYR A 244 5.60 9.70 7.45
C TYR A 244 4.38 9.01 6.87
N SER A 245 3.44 9.79 6.44
CA SER A 245 2.08 9.48 6.02
C SER A 245 1.96 8.08 5.40
N ASN A 246 0.94 7.33 5.85
CA ASN A 246 0.52 6.12 5.17
C ASN A 246 0.46 6.38 3.67
N LEU A 247 1.35 5.74 2.92
CA LEU A 247 1.44 5.93 1.46
C LEU A 247 0.08 5.73 0.76
N ASN A 248 -0.82 4.94 1.35
CA ASN A 248 -2.16 4.71 0.81
C ASN A 248 -3.04 5.98 0.81
N THR A 249 -2.68 7.01 1.57
CA THR A 249 -3.37 8.32 1.55
C THR A 249 -2.98 9.20 0.36
N ILE A 250 -1.87 8.87 -0.33
CA ILE A 250 -1.37 9.63 -1.48
C ILE A 250 -2.00 9.05 -2.75
N SER A 251 -2.81 9.82 -3.47
CA SER A 251 -3.38 9.40 -4.74
C SER A 251 -2.33 9.35 -5.86
N PHE A 252 -2.55 8.50 -6.87
CA PHE A 252 -1.67 8.35 -8.02
C PHE A 252 -1.28 9.71 -8.65
N TRP A 253 -2.24 10.60 -8.84
CA TRP A 253 -2.02 11.91 -9.45
C TRP A 253 -1.16 12.87 -8.63
N LYS A 254 -1.08 12.63 -7.31
CA LYS A 254 -0.28 13.45 -6.38
C LYS A 254 1.12 12.90 -6.13
N ILE A 255 1.41 11.67 -6.56
CA ILE A 255 2.72 11.03 -6.29
C ILE A 255 3.87 11.86 -6.83
N GLY A 256 3.77 12.37 -8.07
CA GLY A 256 4.84 13.15 -8.69
C GLY A 256 5.11 14.50 -7.99
N SER A 257 4.08 15.16 -7.46
CA SER A 257 4.27 16.38 -6.66
C SER A 257 4.87 16.08 -5.29
N GLU A 258 4.53 14.92 -4.71
CA GLU A 258 5.05 14.51 -3.42
C GLU A 258 6.54 14.14 -3.49
N ILE A 259 6.97 13.45 -4.57
CA ILE A 259 8.39 13.16 -4.83
C ILE A 259 9.18 14.48 -4.86
N ARG A 260 8.74 15.46 -5.66
CA ARG A 260 9.43 16.77 -5.76
C ARG A 260 9.51 17.49 -4.40
N LEU A 261 8.43 17.47 -3.64
CA LEU A 261 8.41 18.06 -2.30
C LEU A 261 9.39 17.40 -1.33
N LEU A 262 9.57 16.08 -1.41
CA LEU A 262 10.53 15.35 -0.60
C LEU A 262 11.98 15.65 -1.04
N GLU A 263 12.25 15.70 -2.36
CA GLU A 263 13.56 16.07 -2.91
C GLU A 263 13.99 17.48 -2.50
N GLU A 264 13.11 18.47 -2.67
CA GLU A 264 13.37 19.86 -2.28
C GLU A 264 13.73 20.01 -0.78
N ARG A 265 13.28 19.08 0.05
CA ARG A 265 13.52 19.05 1.49
C ARG A 265 14.66 18.10 1.91
N GLY A 266 15.31 17.45 0.96
CA GLY A 266 16.38 16.49 1.24
C GLY A 266 15.91 15.18 1.88
N TYR A 267 14.62 14.82 1.77
CA TYR A 267 14.10 13.55 2.26
C TYR A 267 14.28 12.42 1.24
N SER A 268 14.36 11.19 1.72
CA SER A 268 14.37 10.01 0.86
C SER A 268 13.03 9.87 0.13
N THR A 269 13.09 9.80 -1.20
CA THR A 269 11.93 9.63 -2.09
C THR A 269 11.57 8.17 -2.36
N ARG A 270 12.45 7.23 -1.97
CA ARG A 270 12.39 5.80 -2.30
C ARG A 270 11.03 5.13 -2.08
N GLN A 271 10.38 5.44 -0.97
CA GLN A 271 9.07 4.85 -0.66
C GLN A 271 7.99 5.34 -1.63
N VAL A 272 8.00 6.63 -1.95
CA VAL A 272 7.02 7.25 -2.86
C VAL A 272 7.30 6.85 -4.30
N GLU A 273 8.57 6.77 -4.70
CA GLU A 273 9.01 6.23 -5.99
C GLU A 273 8.59 4.77 -6.17
N THR A 274 8.78 3.93 -5.12
CA THR A 274 8.32 2.54 -5.15
C THR A 274 6.81 2.47 -5.38
N LYS A 275 6.04 3.36 -4.73
CA LYS A 275 4.59 3.45 -4.96
C LYS A 275 4.26 3.88 -6.39
N LEU A 276 4.99 4.84 -6.97
CA LEU A 276 4.81 5.27 -8.35
C LEU A 276 5.04 4.10 -9.31
N GLN A 277 6.18 3.43 -9.19
CA GLN A 277 6.54 2.29 -10.03
C GLN A 277 5.52 1.13 -9.88
N ARG A 278 5.09 0.82 -8.65
CA ARG A 278 4.02 -0.17 -8.42
C ARG A 278 2.72 0.23 -9.12
N SER A 279 2.34 1.50 -9.09
CA SER A 279 1.12 1.98 -9.75
C SER A 279 1.22 1.88 -11.28
N LEU A 280 2.37 2.22 -11.87
CA LEU A 280 2.62 2.10 -13.31
C LEU A 280 2.67 0.63 -13.76
N ALA A 281 3.25 -0.25 -12.95
CA ALA A 281 3.36 -1.67 -13.23
C ALA A 281 2.05 -2.44 -12.98
N PHE A 282 1.09 -1.87 -12.25
CA PHE A 282 -0.13 -2.53 -11.82
C PHE A 282 -0.99 -3.12 -12.96
N PRO A 283 -1.26 -2.43 -14.09
CA PRO A 283 -2.00 -3.01 -15.20
C PRO A 283 -1.29 -4.23 -15.81
N PHE A 284 0.04 -4.21 -15.88
CA PHE A 284 0.84 -5.31 -16.39
C PHE A 284 0.88 -6.49 -15.40
N PHE A 285 0.82 -6.19 -14.11
CA PHE A 285 0.69 -7.21 -13.08
C PHE A 285 -0.65 -7.95 -13.21
N LEU A 286 -1.77 -7.24 -13.44
CA LEU A 286 -3.07 -7.87 -13.69
C LEU A 286 -3.07 -8.72 -14.97
N LEU A 287 -2.42 -8.24 -16.04
CA LEU A 287 -2.20 -9.02 -17.25
C LEU A 287 -1.48 -10.35 -16.95
N ALA A 288 -0.37 -10.27 -16.20
CA ALA A 288 0.42 -11.45 -15.83
C ALA A 288 -0.41 -12.45 -15.01
N MET A 289 -1.32 -11.97 -14.15
CA MET A 289 -2.25 -12.83 -13.39
C MET A 289 -3.26 -13.57 -14.28
N VAL A 290 -3.79 -12.92 -15.32
CA VAL A 290 -4.66 -13.60 -16.29
C VAL A 290 -3.90 -14.66 -17.08
N LEU A 291 -2.68 -14.34 -17.54
CA LEU A 291 -1.85 -15.31 -18.26
C LEU A 291 -1.55 -16.53 -17.38
N LEU A 292 -1.20 -16.31 -16.12
CA LEU A 292 -0.93 -17.37 -15.15
C LEU A 292 -2.17 -18.24 -14.90
N SER A 293 -3.35 -17.63 -14.79
CA SER A 293 -4.61 -18.38 -14.66
C SER A 293 -4.87 -19.29 -15.86
N GLY A 294 -4.49 -18.84 -17.06
CA GLY A 294 -4.54 -19.64 -18.29
C GLY A 294 -3.61 -20.86 -18.26
N VAL A 295 -2.38 -20.68 -17.74
CA VAL A 295 -1.42 -21.81 -17.57
C VAL A 295 -2.01 -22.90 -16.69
N PHE A 296 -2.55 -22.52 -15.54
CA PHE A 296 -3.11 -23.50 -14.60
C PHE A 296 -4.31 -24.27 -15.17
N THR A 297 -5.13 -23.63 -15.97
CA THR A 297 -6.41 -24.21 -16.40
C THR A 297 -6.37 -24.86 -17.78
N LEU A 298 -5.62 -24.27 -18.72
CA LEU A 298 -5.57 -24.76 -20.10
C LEU A 298 -4.41 -25.72 -20.35
N GLY A 299 -3.34 -25.64 -19.53
CA GLY A 299 -2.12 -26.45 -19.66
C GLY A 299 -2.21 -27.85 -19.05
N THR A 300 -3.26 -28.18 -18.31
CA THR A 300 -3.35 -29.41 -17.55
C THR A 300 -4.51 -30.32 -18.03
N ASN A 301 -4.25 -31.61 -18.09
CA ASN A 301 -5.25 -32.63 -18.50
C ASN A 301 -6.08 -33.16 -17.31
N LEU A 302 -6.06 -32.53 -16.17
CA LEU A 302 -6.81 -32.96 -14.99
C LEU A 302 -8.32 -32.83 -15.27
N LYS A 303 -8.95 -33.88 -15.73
CA LYS A 303 -10.38 -33.92 -16.09
C LYS A 303 -11.33 -33.85 -14.88
N GLU A 304 -10.85 -34.09 -13.67
CA GLU A 304 -11.75 -34.48 -12.57
C GLU A 304 -11.73 -33.60 -11.32
N ASN A 305 -10.78 -32.66 -11.12
CA ASN A 305 -10.73 -31.95 -9.84
C ASN A 305 -10.50 -30.44 -9.97
N ASN A 306 -11.61 -29.70 -10.12
CA ASN A 306 -11.55 -28.23 -10.16
C ASN A 306 -10.98 -27.63 -8.87
N PHE A 307 -11.08 -28.34 -7.76
CA PHE A 307 -10.57 -27.90 -6.47
C PHE A 307 -9.04 -27.75 -6.47
N ALA A 308 -8.34 -28.68 -7.16
CA ALA A 308 -6.89 -28.60 -7.29
C ALA A 308 -6.42 -27.31 -7.99
N TYR A 309 -7.12 -26.86 -9.03
CA TYR A 309 -6.75 -25.62 -9.74
C TYR A 309 -6.90 -24.37 -8.86
N ILE A 310 -7.99 -24.31 -8.09
CA ILE A 310 -8.22 -23.21 -7.14
C ILE A 310 -7.16 -23.25 -6.04
N PHE A 311 -6.85 -24.44 -5.52
CA PHE A 311 -5.84 -24.62 -4.48
C PHE A 311 -4.44 -24.19 -4.95
N PHE A 312 -3.97 -24.67 -6.11
CA PHE A 312 -2.70 -24.23 -6.69
C PHE A 312 -2.71 -22.73 -7.04
N GLY A 313 -3.85 -22.20 -7.48
CA GLY A 313 -4.03 -20.79 -7.71
C GLY A 313 -3.83 -19.95 -6.44
N ILE A 314 -4.43 -20.37 -5.31
CA ILE A 314 -4.28 -19.69 -4.03
C ILE A 314 -2.83 -19.74 -3.54
N ILE A 315 -2.18 -20.91 -3.59
CA ILE A 315 -0.76 -21.05 -3.21
C ILE A 315 0.12 -20.14 -4.06
N SER A 316 -0.10 -20.11 -5.37
CA SER A 316 0.65 -19.25 -6.28
C SER A 316 0.43 -17.77 -5.97
N CYS A 317 -0.79 -17.36 -5.63
CA CYS A 317 -1.08 -16.00 -5.18
C CYS A 317 -0.22 -15.62 -3.98
N VAL A 318 -0.19 -16.47 -2.95
CA VAL A 318 0.59 -16.21 -1.73
C VAL A 318 2.07 -16.07 -2.06
N LEU A 319 2.62 -16.99 -2.84
CA LEU A 319 4.04 -16.96 -3.24
C LEU A 319 4.38 -15.69 -4.05
N ILE A 320 3.54 -15.33 -5.01
CA ILE A 320 3.71 -14.13 -5.84
C ILE A 320 3.63 -12.87 -4.99
N TYR A 321 2.71 -12.81 -4.05
CA TYR A 321 2.57 -11.67 -3.13
C TYR A 321 3.86 -11.49 -2.32
N PHE A 322 4.32 -12.55 -1.65
CA PHE A 322 5.56 -12.49 -0.88
C PHE A 322 6.76 -12.08 -1.73
N PHE A 323 6.89 -12.66 -2.93
CA PHE A 323 7.98 -12.34 -3.84
C PHE A 323 7.94 -10.87 -4.29
N ASN A 324 6.75 -10.38 -4.65
CA ASN A 324 6.57 -8.98 -5.07
C ASN A 324 6.81 -7.99 -3.92
N ASP A 325 6.35 -8.32 -2.71
CA ASP A 325 6.55 -7.44 -1.55
C ASP A 325 7.99 -7.46 -1.04
N PHE A 326 8.62 -8.63 -1.01
CA PHE A 326 10.04 -8.79 -0.70
C PHE A 326 10.94 -8.01 -1.68
N SER A 327 10.69 -8.16 -2.99
CA SER A 327 11.43 -7.43 -4.01
C SER A 327 11.30 -5.92 -3.85
N ALA A 328 10.07 -5.42 -3.63
CA ALA A 328 9.85 -4.00 -3.39
C ALA A 328 10.48 -3.50 -2.08
N ALA A 329 10.57 -4.34 -1.03
CA ALA A 329 11.29 -4.01 0.19
C ALA A 329 12.78 -3.78 -0.08
N LEU A 330 13.41 -4.58 -0.97
CA LEU A 330 14.79 -4.36 -1.40
C LEU A 330 14.98 -3.02 -2.14
N GLY A 331 13.98 -2.60 -2.91
CA GLY A 331 13.97 -1.27 -3.55
C GLY A 331 13.90 -0.14 -2.53
N ARG A 332 13.02 -0.26 -1.53
CA ARG A 332 12.86 0.75 -0.45
C ARG A 332 14.11 0.88 0.43
N THR A 333 14.87 -0.22 0.62
CA THR A 333 16.06 -0.28 1.46
C THR A 333 17.38 -0.02 0.70
N GLU A 334 17.33 0.53 -0.50
CA GLU A 334 18.48 0.89 -1.35
C GLU A 334 19.37 -0.28 -1.81
N LYS A 335 18.93 -1.52 -1.58
CA LYS A 335 19.66 -2.70 -2.03
C LYS A 335 19.50 -2.99 -3.52
N LEU A 336 18.41 -2.49 -4.12
CA LEU A 336 18.13 -2.56 -5.55
C LEU A 336 17.61 -1.21 -6.06
N ALA A 337 17.77 -0.95 -7.36
CA ALA A 337 17.05 0.15 -8.00
C ALA A 337 15.54 -0.10 -7.93
N VAL A 338 14.77 0.95 -7.67
CA VAL A 338 13.31 0.85 -7.43
C VAL A 338 12.59 0.24 -8.63
N GLU A 339 13.00 0.61 -9.84
CA GLU A 339 12.45 0.10 -11.09
C GLU A 339 12.65 -1.42 -11.19
N ILE A 340 13.88 -1.90 -10.96
CA ILE A 340 14.21 -3.33 -11.01
C ILE A 340 13.40 -4.07 -9.95
N ALA A 341 13.36 -3.55 -8.74
CA ALA A 341 12.66 -4.18 -7.63
C ALA A 341 11.15 -4.37 -7.88
N VAL A 342 10.52 -3.47 -8.63
CA VAL A 342 9.09 -3.54 -8.92
C VAL A 342 8.78 -4.32 -10.20
N TRP A 343 9.56 -4.13 -11.28
CA TRP A 343 9.25 -4.72 -12.58
C TRP A 343 9.76 -6.16 -12.73
N MET A 344 10.87 -6.53 -12.07
CA MET A 344 11.46 -7.87 -12.18
C MET A 344 10.48 -9.00 -11.79
N PRO A 345 9.74 -8.95 -10.67
CA PRO A 345 8.77 -9.99 -10.34
C PRO A 345 7.70 -10.16 -11.41
N ILE A 346 7.20 -9.06 -11.95
CA ILE A 346 6.15 -9.06 -12.98
C ILE A 346 6.67 -9.69 -14.28
N LEU A 347 7.88 -9.34 -14.69
CA LEU A 347 8.52 -9.92 -15.87
C LEU A 347 8.75 -11.42 -15.73
N ILE A 348 9.18 -11.89 -14.55
CA ILE A 348 9.38 -13.32 -14.28
C ILE A 348 8.05 -14.06 -14.43
N ILE A 349 6.96 -13.55 -13.83
CA ILE A 349 5.64 -14.16 -13.93
C ILE A 349 5.15 -14.14 -15.37
N PHE A 350 5.36 -13.04 -16.09
CA PHE A 350 4.97 -12.90 -17.49
C PHE A 350 5.68 -13.91 -18.39
N ILE A 351 7.02 -14.05 -18.26
CA ILE A 351 7.81 -15.03 -19.02
C ILE A 351 7.37 -16.45 -18.69
N PHE A 352 7.25 -16.79 -17.41
CA PHE A 352 6.80 -18.10 -16.97
C PHE A 352 5.42 -18.43 -17.54
N SER A 353 4.50 -17.48 -17.49
CA SER A 353 3.13 -17.67 -17.98
C SER A 353 3.07 -17.81 -19.50
N THR A 354 3.83 -17.01 -20.25
CA THR A 354 3.87 -17.10 -21.71
C THR A 354 4.47 -18.43 -22.19
N VAL A 355 5.57 -18.86 -21.58
CA VAL A 355 6.19 -20.19 -21.87
C VAL A 355 5.20 -21.31 -21.53
N GLY A 356 4.54 -21.23 -20.38
CA GLY A 356 3.53 -22.22 -19.97
C GLY A 356 2.35 -22.32 -20.95
N ILE A 357 1.85 -21.19 -21.46
CA ILE A 357 0.78 -21.17 -22.48
C ILE A 357 1.24 -21.77 -23.81
N ILE A 358 2.46 -21.46 -24.27
CA ILE A 358 3.01 -22.02 -25.51
C ILE A 358 3.12 -23.55 -25.39
N TYR A 359 3.63 -24.03 -24.27
CA TYR A 359 3.72 -25.47 -24.01
C TYR A 359 2.34 -26.15 -23.95
N ALA A 360 1.36 -25.50 -23.34
CA ALA A 360 -0.02 -25.96 -23.29
C ALA A 360 -0.72 -25.98 -24.66
N ASN A 361 -0.26 -25.18 -25.62
CA ASN A 361 -0.81 -25.17 -27.00
C ASN A 361 -0.26 -26.31 -27.88
N GLN A 362 0.89 -26.88 -27.50
CA GLN A 362 1.51 -27.98 -28.26
C GLN A 362 0.94 -29.37 -27.92
N LYS A 363 0.19 -29.44 -26.81
CA LYS A 363 -0.55 -30.63 -26.39
C LYS A 363 -2.03 -30.57 -26.81
#